data_3ebcea5600f497ac10a70eb5a06c2ee4
#
_entry.id   3ebcea5600f497ac10a70eb5a06c2ee4
#
_cell.length_a   1.000
_cell.length_b   1.000
_cell.length_c   1.000
_cell.angle_alpha   90.00
_cell.angle_beta   90.00
_cell.angle_gamma   90.00
#
_symmetry.space_group_name_H-M   'P 1'
#
loop_
_entity.id
_entity.type
_entity.pdbx_description
1 polymer ?
#
loop_
_entity_poly.entity_id
_entity_poly.type
_entity_poly.pdbx_seq_one_letter_code
_entity_poly.pdbx_strand_id
1 'polypeptide(L)'
;MVIEINGVNKKIGSKQVIQDVSLSIGRGQVFALLGPNGAGKTTLIRIILGLLKAETGTIRLFGQELTAQSRSDLLLRIGVQNDGNLYENLTLEDNLALWGQIYGLDQATIKRSLDELKQKFHLEAYSNMPVGSLSKGNRQKVMLARAMFHNPEVLILDEPTTGLDPAAIDEFYDFIKTLKQEGVTIIMSTHYLYGMDGVVDSIGIISEGKILISDAVDKLRRQDKQVHFEGKFKPNHIKELLAQGQVSGNLQDEFTISVENDEQLADLVRSLVQKGNDIHYVYKVRETVKEIYFRIIGVDSHE
;
A
#
# COMPACT_ATOMS: atom_id res chain seq x y z
N MET A 1 18.32 -3.29 -4.40
CA MET A 1 17.22 -3.53 -3.47
C MET A 1 17.46 -2.80 -2.17
N VAL A 2 16.41 -2.37 -1.47
CA VAL A 2 16.56 -1.75 -0.14
C VAL A 2 16.33 -2.77 0.97
N ILE A 3 15.44 -3.74 0.74
CA ILE A 3 15.22 -4.90 1.61
C ILE A 3 15.28 -6.17 0.78
N GLU A 4 16.00 -7.17 1.26
CA GLU A 4 16.07 -8.50 0.68
C GLU A 4 15.89 -9.54 1.79
N ILE A 5 14.98 -10.46 1.60
CA ILE A 5 14.67 -11.55 2.51
C ILE A 5 14.82 -12.85 1.74
N ASN A 6 15.61 -13.79 2.28
CA ASN A 6 15.89 -15.06 1.60
C ASN A 6 15.69 -16.23 2.55
N GLY A 7 14.72 -17.11 2.26
CA GLY A 7 14.48 -18.38 2.93
C GLY A 7 14.18 -18.26 4.42
N VAL A 8 13.51 -17.18 4.84
CA VAL A 8 13.27 -16.90 6.26
C VAL A 8 12.18 -17.80 6.82
N ASN A 9 12.50 -18.42 7.97
CA ASN A 9 11.58 -19.25 8.74
C ASN A 9 11.47 -18.75 10.18
N LYS A 10 10.27 -18.89 10.78
CA LYS A 10 10.02 -18.54 12.18
C LYS A 10 8.91 -19.35 12.79
N LYS A 11 9.20 -19.94 13.97
CA LYS A 11 8.20 -20.50 14.88
C LYS A 11 7.97 -19.59 16.07
N ILE A 12 6.75 -19.60 16.59
CA ILE A 12 6.38 -19.00 17.88
C ILE A 12 5.68 -20.11 18.70
N GLY A 13 6.34 -20.58 19.74
CA GLY A 13 5.95 -21.82 20.41
C GLY A 13 6.06 -23.00 19.44
N SER A 14 5.01 -23.79 19.33
CA SER A 14 4.93 -24.92 18.37
C SER A 14 4.42 -24.52 16.98
N LYS A 15 3.91 -23.28 16.81
CA LYS A 15 3.29 -22.84 15.54
C LYS A 15 4.33 -22.27 14.59
N GLN A 16 4.40 -22.80 13.37
CA GLN A 16 5.13 -22.19 12.26
C GLN A 16 4.36 -20.95 11.79
N VAL A 17 4.98 -19.76 11.92
CA VAL A 17 4.34 -18.46 11.60
C VAL A 17 4.88 -17.87 10.31
N ILE A 18 6.15 -18.11 10.00
CA ILE A 18 6.78 -17.71 8.72
C ILE A 18 7.46 -18.96 8.14
N GLN A 19 7.19 -19.24 6.87
CA GLN A 19 7.59 -20.47 6.19
C GLN A 19 8.27 -20.14 4.86
N ASP A 20 9.60 -20.29 4.83
CA ASP A 20 10.44 -20.12 3.62
C ASP A 20 10.17 -18.84 2.85
N VAL A 21 10.04 -17.72 3.58
CA VAL A 21 9.69 -16.43 2.98
C VAL A 21 10.90 -15.83 2.29
N SER A 22 10.73 -15.55 0.99
CA SER A 22 11.70 -14.81 0.18
C SER A 22 10.99 -13.67 -0.54
N LEU A 23 11.50 -12.44 -0.42
CA LEU A 23 10.99 -11.27 -1.14
C LEU A 23 12.07 -10.18 -1.24
N SER A 24 11.91 -9.29 -2.21
CA SER A 24 12.82 -8.17 -2.43
C SER A 24 12.05 -6.89 -2.69
N ILE A 25 12.47 -5.77 -2.06
CA ILE A 25 11.81 -4.47 -2.18
C ILE A 25 12.82 -3.47 -2.75
N GLY A 26 12.42 -2.75 -3.80
CA GLY A 26 13.22 -1.72 -4.46
C GLY A 26 13.22 -0.41 -3.68
N ARG A 27 14.12 0.52 -4.06
CA ARG A 27 14.13 1.89 -3.52
C ARG A 27 13.06 2.75 -4.16
N GLY A 28 12.50 3.71 -3.41
CA GLY A 28 11.56 4.72 -3.88
C GLY A 28 10.20 4.19 -4.33
N GLN A 29 9.84 2.96 -3.96
CA GLN A 29 8.56 2.35 -4.27
C GLN A 29 7.65 2.24 -3.04
N VAL A 30 6.37 2.15 -3.28
CA VAL A 30 5.37 1.73 -2.29
C VAL A 30 5.10 0.24 -2.47
N PHE A 31 5.48 -0.55 -1.47
CA PHE A 31 5.24 -1.98 -1.40
C PHE A 31 4.16 -2.30 -0.38
N ALA A 32 3.12 -3.04 -0.78
CA ALA A 32 2.08 -3.50 0.13
C ALA A 32 2.19 -5.00 0.42
N LEU A 33 2.30 -5.37 1.70
CA LEU A 33 2.22 -6.74 2.18
C LEU A 33 0.77 -7.05 2.55
N LEU A 34 0.09 -7.78 1.67
CA LEU A 34 -1.34 -8.08 1.76
C LEU A 34 -1.58 -9.47 2.35
N GLY A 35 -2.60 -9.62 3.16
CA GLY A 35 -3.00 -10.92 3.69
C GLY A 35 -3.98 -10.82 4.84
N PRO A 36 -4.67 -11.90 5.18
CA PRO A 36 -5.64 -11.92 6.27
C PRO A 36 -4.99 -11.70 7.63
N ASN A 37 -5.79 -11.45 8.65
CA ASN A 37 -5.31 -11.36 10.02
C ASN A 37 -4.70 -12.71 10.44
N GLY A 38 -3.54 -12.65 11.10
CA GLY A 38 -2.81 -13.86 11.52
C GLY A 38 -1.98 -14.52 10.41
N ALA A 39 -1.92 -13.99 9.18
CA ALA A 39 -1.11 -14.54 8.09
C ALA A 39 0.41 -14.44 8.31
N GLY A 40 0.87 -13.62 9.29
CA GLY A 40 2.29 -13.45 9.60
C GLY A 40 2.86 -12.06 9.25
N LYS A 41 2.05 -11.10 8.77
CA LYS A 41 2.48 -9.76 8.35
C LYS A 41 3.31 -9.04 9.41
N THR A 42 2.74 -8.80 10.59
CA THR A 42 3.43 -8.15 11.73
C THR A 42 4.66 -8.95 12.19
N THR A 43 4.60 -10.28 12.14
CA THR A 43 5.75 -11.12 12.48
C THR A 43 6.89 -10.92 11.49
N LEU A 44 6.60 -10.87 10.20
CA LEU A 44 7.59 -10.61 9.16
C LEU A 44 8.20 -9.20 9.31
N ILE A 45 7.38 -8.18 9.57
CA ILE A 45 7.87 -6.82 9.88
C ILE A 45 8.81 -6.83 11.08
N ARG A 46 8.44 -7.50 12.18
CA ARG A 46 9.31 -7.58 13.37
C ARG A 46 10.62 -8.30 13.09
N ILE A 47 10.64 -9.27 12.18
CA ILE A 47 11.85 -9.95 11.74
C ILE A 47 12.71 -9.01 10.87
N ILE A 48 12.12 -8.26 9.95
CA ILE A 48 12.81 -7.23 9.14
C ILE A 48 13.48 -6.18 10.03
N LEU A 49 12.83 -5.79 11.11
CA LEU A 49 13.35 -4.83 12.10
C LEU A 49 14.34 -5.47 13.10
N GLY A 50 14.62 -6.76 12.99
CA GLY A 50 15.45 -7.48 13.96
C GLY A 50 14.89 -7.51 15.38
N LEU A 51 13.59 -7.23 15.56
CA LEU A 51 12.89 -7.36 16.85
C LEU A 51 12.58 -8.81 17.19
N LEU A 52 12.47 -9.65 16.16
CA LEU A 52 12.37 -11.09 16.27
C LEU A 52 13.48 -11.73 15.43
N LYS A 53 14.22 -12.66 16.02
CA LYS A 53 15.25 -13.44 15.32
C LYS A 53 14.58 -14.50 14.44
N ALA A 54 14.94 -14.56 13.15
CA ALA A 54 14.62 -15.69 12.28
C ALA A 54 15.30 -16.98 12.78
N GLU A 55 14.71 -18.14 12.53
CA GLU A 55 15.37 -19.44 12.81
C GLU A 55 16.34 -19.82 11.71
N THR A 56 15.94 -19.55 10.46
CA THR A 56 16.77 -19.75 9.27
C THR A 56 16.56 -18.62 8.29
N GLY A 57 17.40 -18.53 7.27
CA GLY A 57 17.35 -17.51 6.24
C GLY A 57 18.16 -16.27 6.60
N THR A 58 18.18 -15.32 5.68
CA THR A 58 18.95 -14.08 5.80
C THR A 58 18.09 -12.87 5.45
N ILE A 59 18.42 -11.74 6.06
CA ILE A 59 17.82 -10.43 5.75
C ILE A 59 18.94 -9.46 5.45
N ARG A 60 18.79 -8.70 4.39
CA ARG A 60 19.69 -7.60 4.05
C ARG A 60 18.88 -6.30 3.97
N LEU A 61 19.38 -5.27 4.64
CA LEU A 61 18.85 -3.92 4.59
C LEU A 61 19.90 -3.02 3.95
N PHE A 62 19.52 -2.26 2.93
CA PHE A 62 20.42 -1.36 2.20
C PHE A 62 21.67 -2.08 1.63
N GLY A 63 21.54 -3.37 1.27
CA GLY A 63 22.63 -4.22 0.78
C GLY A 63 23.51 -4.83 1.87
N GLN A 64 23.31 -4.50 3.15
CA GLN A 64 24.05 -5.02 4.28
C GLN A 64 23.23 -6.05 5.05
N GLU A 65 23.86 -7.15 5.50
CA GLU A 65 23.18 -8.17 6.28
C GLU A 65 22.78 -7.64 7.67
N LEU A 66 21.54 -7.95 8.08
CA LEU A 66 21.02 -7.59 9.38
C LEU A 66 21.57 -8.55 10.46
N THR A 67 22.53 -8.08 11.21
CA THR A 67 23.15 -8.80 12.34
C THR A 67 22.96 -8.01 13.63
N ALA A 68 23.32 -8.59 14.77
CA ALA A 68 23.32 -7.86 16.04
C ALA A 68 24.20 -6.61 16.02
N GLN A 69 25.32 -6.65 15.28
CA GLN A 69 26.27 -5.55 15.16
C GLN A 69 25.78 -4.44 14.22
N SER A 70 25.19 -4.78 13.07
CA SER A 70 24.75 -3.80 12.08
C SER A 70 23.36 -3.21 12.36
N ARG A 71 22.59 -3.83 13.24
CA ARG A 71 21.17 -3.52 13.47
C ARG A 71 20.95 -2.06 13.83
N SER A 72 21.67 -1.52 14.78
CA SER A 72 21.44 -0.15 15.28
C SER A 72 21.60 0.89 14.17
N ASP A 73 22.67 0.80 13.39
CA ASP A 73 22.95 1.74 12.30
C ASP A 73 21.94 1.62 11.16
N LEU A 74 21.54 0.38 10.83
CA LEU A 74 20.55 0.14 9.78
C LEU A 74 19.16 0.65 10.16
N LEU A 75 18.75 0.50 11.42
CA LEU A 75 17.45 0.94 11.90
C LEU A 75 17.33 2.46 12.02
N LEU A 76 18.41 3.20 12.20
CA LEU A 76 18.39 4.67 12.13
C LEU A 76 17.96 5.23 10.77
N ARG A 77 17.96 4.40 9.72
CA ARG A 77 17.50 4.77 8.37
C ARG A 77 16.05 4.34 8.09
N ILE A 78 15.37 3.76 9.10
CA ILE A 78 14.03 3.21 8.97
C ILE A 78 13.09 3.89 9.97
N GLY A 79 12.05 4.52 9.47
CA GLY A 79 10.92 4.98 10.27
C GLY A 79 9.88 3.87 10.43
N VAL A 80 9.34 3.74 11.62
CA VAL A 80 8.34 2.68 11.90
C VAL A 80 7.09 3.31 12.52
N GLN A 81 5.97 3.10 11.86
CA GLN A 81 4.66 3.34 12.43
C GLN A 81 4.02 1.98 12.73
N ASN A 82 3.80 1.73 13.98
CA ASN A 82 3.04 0.59 14.52
C ASN A 82 2.02 1.13 15.51
N ASP A 83 1.18 0.27 16.06
CA ASP A 83 0.24 0.61 17.15
C ASP A 83 0.94 1.09 18.45
N GLY A 84 2.18 1.50 18.33
CA GLY A 84 3.03 2.00 19.39
C GLY A 84 2.46 3.27 20.02
N ASN A 85 2.46 3.28 21.32
CA ASN A 85 1.83 4.28 22.14
C ASN A 85 2.41 5.68 21.92
N LEU A 86 1.57 6.57 21.49
CA LEU A 86 1.78 8.00 21.74
C LEU A 86 1.56 8.24 23.25
N TYR A 87 2.31 9.15 23.82
CA TYR A 87 2.11 9.57 25.22
C TYR A 87 0.88 10.47 25.28
N GLU A 88 -0.27 9.88 25.62
CA GLU A 88 -1.59 10.54 25.50
C GLU A 88 -1.71 11.84 26.29
N ASN A 89 -1.00 11.95 27.42
CA ASN A 89 -1.01 13.14 28.29
C ASN A 89 -0.04 14.24 27.84
N LEU A 90 0.88 13.96 26.92
CA LEU A 90 1.78 14.96 26.36
C LEU A 90 1.10 15.68 25.21
N THR A 91 1.48 16.94 25.00
CA THR A 91 1.08 17.67 23.81
C THR A 91 1.63 16.99 22.55
N LEU A 92 1.06 17.29 21.39
CA LEU A 92 1.58 16.82 20.11
C LEU A 92 3.06 17.20 19.96
N GLU A 93 3.39 18.46 20.28
CA GLU A 93 4.75 18.98 20.15
C GLU A 93 5.73 18.25 21.08
N ASP A 94 5.35 18.06 22.36
CA ASP A 94 6.17 17.33 23.33
C ASP A 94 6.36 15.84 22.94
N ASN A 95 5.31 15.20 22.39
CA ASN A 95 5.42 13.84 21.85
C ASN A 95 6.47 13.74 20.75
N LEU A 96 6.43 14.63 19.77
CA LEU A 96 7.38 14.62 18.66
C LEU A 96 8.77 15.02 19.12
N ALA A 97 8.92 16.06 19.97
CA ALA A 97 10.20 16.50 20.49
C ALA A 97 10.92 15.40 21.28
N LEU A 98 10.18 14.64 22.09
CA LEU A 98 10.72 13.51 22.85
C LEU A 98 11.38 12.47 21.92
N TRP A 99 10.76 12.16 20.79
CA TRP A 99 11.35 11.24 19.83
C TRP A 99 12.60 11.81 19.15
N GLY A 100 12.63 13.12 18.87
CA GLY A 100 13.84 13.79 18.41
C GLY A 100 15.00 13.62 19.38
N GLN A 101 14.76 13.75 20.67
CA GLN A 101 15.76 13.51 21.72
C GLN A 101 16.20 12.04 21.77
N ILE A 102 15.26 11.09 21.64
CA ILE A 102 15.57 9.64 21.60
C ILE A 102 16.48 9.31 20.40
N TYR A 103 16.27 9.95 19.25
CA TYR A 103 17.13 9.82 18.08
C TYR A 103 18.46 10.58 18.20
N GLY A 104 18.71 11.29 19.31
CA GLY A 104 19.96 12.02 19.56
C GLY A 104 20.10 13.30 18.75
N LEU A 105 18.99 13.89 18.28
CA LEU A 105 19.02 15.14 17.52
C LEU A 105 19.26 16.34 18.45
N ASP A 106 19.96 17.34 17.96
CA ASP A 106 20.13 18.61 18.69
C ASP A 106 18.86 19.45 18.69
N GLN A 107 18.75 20.41 19.63
CA GLN A 107 17.55 21.23 19.82
C GLN A 107 17.16 22.04 18.58
N ALA A 108 18.12 22.53 17.80
CA ALA A 108 17.85 23.31 16.60
C ALA A 108 17.26 22.42 15.49
N THR A 109 17.77 21.21 15.34
CA THR A 109 17.25 20.20 14.42
C THR A 109 15.86 19.74 14.85
N ILE A 110 15.63 19.48 16.16
CA ILE A 110 14.32 19.12 16.70
C ILE A 110 13.30 20.19 16.35
N LYS A 111 13.60 21.47 16.62
CA LYS A 111 12.66 22.58 16.35
C LYS A 111 12.34 22.68 14.85
N ARG A 112 13.33 22.60 13.98
CA ARG A 112 13.11 22.63 12.52
C ARG A 112 12.26 21.46 12.05
N SER A 113 12.58 20.23 12.46
CA SER A 113 11.78 19.04 12.11
C SER A 113 10.35 19.12 12.63
N LEU A 114 10.12 19.66 13.83
CA LEU A 114 8.78 19.91 14.37
C LEU A 114 7.97 20.83 13.46
N ASP A 115 8.55 21.97 13.05
CA ASP A 115 7.83 22.94 12.22
C ASP A 115 7.54 22.36 10.84
N GLU A 116 8.53 21.69 10.20
CA GLU A 116 8.37 21.02 8.92
C GLU A 116 7.30 19.92 8.96
N LEU A 117 7.34 19.05 9.98
CA LEU A 117 6.39 17.94 10.10
C LEU A 117 4.98 18.42 10.44
N LYS A 118 4.85 19.42 11.33
CA LYS A 118 3.53 20.02 11.62
C LYS A 118 2.90 20.59 10.35
N GLN A 119 3.65 21.32 9.56
CA GLN A 119 3.17 21.86 8.29
C GLN A 119 2.81 20.74 7.30
N LYS A 120 3.72 19.77 7.13
CA LYS A 120 3.54 18.65 6.20
C LYS A 120 2.30 17.79 6.48
N PHE A 121 1.96 17.60 7.76
CA PHE A 121 0.82 16.80 8.21
C PHE A 121 -0.43 17.63 8.56
N HIS A 122 -0.39 18.96 8.36
CA HIS A 122 -1.47 19.88 8.76
C HIS A 122 -1.84 19.75 10.24
N LEU A 123 -0.82 19.77 11.11
CA LEU A 123 -0.94 19.56 12.55
C LEU A 123 -0.73 20.83 13.38
N GLU A 124 -0.52 21.99 12.76
CA GLU A 124 -0.15 23.25 13.44
C GLU A 124 -1.19 23.66 14.49
N ALA A 125 -2.48 23.52 14.15
CA ALA A 125 -3.59 23.89 15.06
C ALA A 125 -3.66 22.99 16.32
N TYR A 126 -2.98 21.83 16.30
CA TYR A 126 -3.03 20.84 17.37
C TYR A 126 -1.76 20.79 18.23
N SER A 127 -0.77 21.65 17.95
CA SER A 127 0.56 21.64 18.59
C SER A 127 0.53 21.51 20.12
N ASN A 128 -0.31 22.29 20.77
CA ASN A 128 -0.44 22.36 22.23
C ASN A 128 -1.55 21.45 22.80
N MET A 129 -2.18 20.62 21.97
CA MET A 129 -3.23 19.74 22.43
C MET A 129 -2.65 18.39 22.89
N PRO A 130 -3.12 17.83 24.01
CA PRO A 130 -2.78 16.47 24.40
C PRO A 130 -3.17 15.49 23.28
N VAL A 131 -2.25 14.57 22.93
CA VAL A 131 -2.48 13.62 21.84
C VAL A 131 -3.69 12.73 22.09
N GLY A 132 -3.99 12.40 23.35
CA GLY A 132 -5.17 11.64 23.74
C GLY A 132 -6.50 12.30 23.37
N SER A 133 -6.54 13.64 23.20
CA SER A 133 -7.74 14.38 22.79
C SER A 133 -7.95 14.49 21.28
N LEU A 134 -6.98 14.05 20.49
CA LEU A 134 -7.03 14.13 19.03
C LEU A 134 -7.96 13.07 18.44
N SER A 135 -8.58 13.38 17.29
CA SER A 135 -9.29 12.39 16.48
C SER A 135 -8.35 11.24 16.06
N LYS A 136 -8.90 10.09 15.71
CA LYS A 136 -8.12 8.94 15.28
C LYS A 136 -7.26 9.28 14.05
N GLY A 137 -7.80 10.02 13.08
CA GLY A 137 -7.06 10.46 11.90
C GLY A 137 -5.88 11.39 12.26
N ASN A 138 -6.08 12.35 13.16
CA ASN A 138 -5.00 13.22 13.62
C ASN A 138 -3.95 12.45 14.44
N ARG A 139 -4.36 11.49 15.28
CA ARG A 139 -3.41 10.60 15.97
C ARG A 139 -2.58 9.78 14.97
N GLN A 140 -3.19 9.31 13.87
CA GLN A 140 -2.47 8.64 12.79
C GLN A 140 -1.41 9.54 12.15
N LYS A 141 -1.76 10.81 11.87
CA LYS A 141 -0.81 11.81 11.35
C LYS A 141 0.36 12.03 12.33
N VAL A 142 0.09 12.11 13.63
CA VAL A 142 1.16 12.21 14.64
C VAL A 142 2.06 10.99 14.67
N MET A 143 1.51 9.77 14.52
CA MET A 143 2.31 8.55 14.43
C MET A 143 3.19 8.53 13.18
N LEU A 144 2.69 9.01 12.04
CA LEU A 144 3.48 9.16 10.81
C LEU A 144 4.56 10.22 10.97
N ALA A 145 4.22 11.40 11.53
CA ALA A 145 5.18 12.46 11.81
C ALA A 145 6.32 11.96 12.71
N ARG A 146 5.98 11.20 13.76
CA ARG A 146 6.95 10.53 14.64
C ARG A 146 7.88 9.60 13.87
N ALA A 147 7.32 8.75 13.00
CA ALA A 147 8.10 7.81 12.21
C ALA A 147 9.04 8.50 11.20
N MET A 148 8.68 9.71 10.76
CA MET A 148 9.44 10.54 9.83
C MET A 148 10.44 11.48 10.52
N PHE A 149 10.45 11.58 11.85
CA PHE A 149 11.14 12.64 12.58
C PHE A 149 12.65 12.70 12.33
N HIS A 150 13.28 11.56 12.11
CA HIS A 150 14.72 11.41 11.84
C HIS A 150 15.05 11.29 10.34
N ASN A 151 14.11 11.68 9.47
CA ASN A 151 14.24 11.66 8.00
C ASN A 151 14.71 10.30 7.42
N PRO A 152 13.92 9.23 7.62
CA PRO A 152 14.31 7.88 7.20
C PRO A 152 14.26 7.71 5.67
N GLU A 153 15.08 6.80 5.14
CA GLU A 153 15.02 6.36 3.73
C GLU A 153 13.89 5.35 3.47
N VAL A 154 13.49 4.64 4.51
CA VAL A 154 12.43 3.61 4.46
C VAL A 154 11.41 3.88 5.56
N LEU A 155 10.13 3.82 5.22
CA LEU A 155 9.03 3.92 6.16
C LEU A 155 8.27 2.59 6.19
N ILE A 156 8.18 1.96 7.35
CA ILE A 156 7.42 0.72 7.58
C ILE A 156 6.16 1.03 8.37
N LEU A 157 5.00 0.69 7.81
CA LEU A 157 3.68 0.98 8.35
C LEU A 157 2.94 -0.34 8.60
N ASP A 158 2.62 -0.64 9.85
CA ASP A 158 1.87 -1.86 10.20
C ASP A 158 0.39 -1.51 10.41
N GLU A 159 -0.47 -1.97 9.49
CA GLU A 159 -1.92 -1.74 9.44
C GLU A 159 -2.32 -0.24 9.55
N PRO A 160 -1.74 0.67 8.75
CA PRO A 160 -1.85 2.13 8.98
C PRO A 160 -3.24 2.71 8.78
N THR A 161 -4.13 2.04 8.06
CA THR A 161 -5.49 2.53 7.77
C THR A 161 -6.56 1.90 8.66
N THR A 162 -6.17 1.04 9.59
CA THR A 162 -7.12 0.33 10.45
C THR A 162 -7.96 1.28 11.29
N GLY A 163 -9.29 1.24 11.06
CA GLY A 163 -10.31 2.02 11.78
C GLY A 163 -10.28 3.52 11.50
N LEU A 164 -9.69 3.95 10.40
CA LEU A 164 -9.91 5.27 9.83
C LEU A 164 -11.23 5.28 9.06
N ASP A 165 -11.85 6.46 8.98
CA ASP A 165 -12.97 6.70 8.07
C ASP A 165 -12.48 6.83 6.61
N PRO A 166 -13.37 6.72 5.61
CA PRO A 166 -12.97 6.78 4.20
C PRO A 166 -12.21 8.05 3.82
N ALA A 167 -12.61 9.22 4.34
CA ALA A 167 -11.94 10.48 4.01
C ALA A 167 -10.50 10.53 4.57
N ALA A 168 -10.30 10.00 5.79
CA ALA A 168 -8.97 9.88 6.40
C ALA A 168 -8.09 8.86 5.66
N ILE A 169 -8.68 7.83 5.06
CA ILE A 169 -7.95 6.86 4.22
C ILE A 169 -7.48 7.52 2.92
N ASP A 170 -8.33 8.28 2.26
CA ASP A 170 -7.95 9.00 1.03
C ASP A 170 -6.82 10.01 1.33
N GLU A 171 -6.93 10.79 2.40
CA GLU A 171 -5.88 11.71 2.84
C GLU A 171 -4.57 10.98 3.16
N PHE A 172 -4.65 9.82 3.81
CA PHE A 172 -3.48 8.98 4.08
C PHE A 172 -2.79 8.54 2.78
N TYR A 173 -3.52 8.06 1.78
CA TYR A 173 -2.92 7.63 0.52
C TYR A 173 -2.35 8.80 -0.30
N ASP A 174 -2.94 9.98 -0.27
CA ASP A 174 -2.37 11.16 -0.91
C ASP A 174 -1.06 11.57 -0.24
N PHE A 175 -0.97 11.44 1.07
CA PHE A 175 0.25 11.63 1.80
C PHE A 175 1.33 10.59 1.43
N ILE A 176 0.97 9.30 1.30
CA ILE A 176 1.89 8.24 0.84
C ILE A 176 2.44 8.56 -0.56
N LYS A 177 1.61 9.06 -1.49
CA LYS A 177 2.05 9.51 -2.82
C LYS A 177 3.09 10.65 -2.72
N THR A 178 2.86 11.60 -1.83
CA THR A 178 3.80 12.72 -1.60
C THR A 178 5.15 12.21 -1.10
N LEU A 179 5.18 11.33 -0.09
CA LEU A 179 6.41 10.73 0.42
C LEU A 179 7.16 9.92 -0.64
N LYS A 180 6.43 9.18 -1.48
CA LYS A 180 7.01 8.46 -2.61
C LYS A 180 7.71 9.41 -3.59
N GLN A 181 7.06 10.55 -3.94
CA GLN A 181 7.66 11.57 -4.82
C GLN A 181 8.93 12.18 -4.24
N GLU A 182 9.04 12.25 -2.91
CA GLU A 182 10.26 12.66 -2.19
C GLU A 182 11.34 11.57 -2.16
N GLY A 183 11.08 10.39 -2.72
CA GLY A 183 12.03 9.28 -2.82
C GLY A 183 12.04 8.33 -1.63
N VAL A 184 11.12 8.49 -0.67
CA VAL A 184 10.99 7.56 0.47
C VAL A 184 10.47 6.21 -0.02
N THR A 185 11.09 5.13 0.41
CA THR A 185 10.57 3.77 0.18
C THR A 185 9.55 3.45 1.25
N ILE A 186 8.35 3.01 0.87
CA ILE A 186 7.27 2.76 1.82
C ILE A 186 6.88 1.28 1.77
N ILE A 187 6.79 0.67 2.94
CA ILE A 187 6.34 -0.71 3.12
C ILE A 187 5.14 -0.67 4.05
N MET A 188 3.99 -1.08 3.58
CA MET A 188 2.79 -1.15 4.42
C MET A 188 2.26 -2.56 4.49
N SER A 189 1.91 -3.03 5.69
CA SER A 189 1.11 -4.23 5.85
C SER A 189 -0.35 -3.85 5.95
N THR A 190 -1.24 -4.59 5.31
CA THR A 190 -2.68 -4.38 5.49
C THR A 190 -3.49 -5.58 5.02
N HIS A 191 -4.71 -5.67 5.53
CA HIS A 191 -5.77 -6.52 5.01
C HIS A 191 -6.86 -5.70 4.31
N TYR A 192 -6.74 -4.36 4.34
CA TYR A 192 -7.68 -3.42 3.72
C TYR A 192 -7.21 -3.03 2.33
N LEU A 193 -8.03 -3.28 1.31
CA LEU A 193 -7.61 -3.25 -0.10
C LEU A 193 -8.11 -2.02 -0.89
N TYR A 194 -8.87 -1.12 -0.25
CA TYR A 194 -9.41 0.07 -0.92
C TYR A 194 -8.39 1.21 -0.99
N GLY A 195 -8.46 2.00 -2.08
CA GLY A 195 -7.66 3.21 -2.26
C GLY A 195 -6.20 2.96 -2.67
N MET A 196 -5.78 1.70 -2.84
CA MET A 196 -4.38 1.35 -3.14
C MET A 196 -3.99 1.56 -4.59
N ASP A 197 -4.98 1.56 -5.50
CA ASP A 197 -4.74 1.69 -6.93
C ASP A 197 -4.12 3.06 -7.27
N GLY A 198 -3.06 3.03 -8.07
CA GLY A 198 -2.28 4.23 -8.39
C GLY A 198 -1.34 4.73 -7.27
N VAL A 199 -1.35 4.09 -6.10
CA VAL A 199 -0.44 4.38 -4.98
C VAL A 199 0.64 3.33 -4.87
N VAL A 200 0.23 2.05 -4.84
CA VAL A 200 1.11 0.89 -4.63
C VAL A 200 1.76 0.46 -5.94
N ASP A 201 3.08 0.30 -5.94
CA ASP A 201 3.86 -0.15 -7.10
C ASP A 201 4.00 -1.67 -7.15
N SER A 202 4.15 -2.29 -5.99
CA SER A 202 4.39 -3.73 -5.86
C SER A 202 3.64 -4.28 -4.67
N ILE A 203 3.19 -5.51 -4.78
CA ILE A 203 2.52 -6.22 -3.69
C ILE A 203 3.21 -7.55 -3.39
N GLY A 204 3.13 -7.95 -2.12
CA GLY A 204 3.40 -9.31 -1.67
C GLY A 204 2.15 -9.85 -0.99
N ILE A 205 1.65 -10.99 -1.44
CA ILE A 205 0.48 -11.64 -0.80
C ILE A 205 1.00 -12.75 0.11
N ILE A 206 0.72 -12.61 1.41
CA ILE A 206 1.10 -13.60 2.41
C ILE A 206 -0.14 -14.33 2.94
N SER A 207 -0.08 -15.65 2.97
CA SER A 207 -1.10 -16.51 3.57
C SER A 207 -0.43 -17.66 4.32
N GLU A 208 -0.91 -17.95 5.52
CA GLU A 208 -0.39 -19.03 6.38
C GLU A 208 1.15 -19.02 6.53
N GLY A 209 1.73 -17.82 6.60
CA GLY A 209 3.16 -17.63 6.76
C GLY A 209 4.00 -17.80 5.49
N LYS A 210 3.39 -17.97 4.31
CA LYS A 210 4.07 -18.12 3.02
C LYS A 210 3.76 -16.93 2.12
N ILE A 211 4.74 -16.48 1.35
CA ILE A 211 4.49 -15.57 0.23
C ILE A 211 3.94 -16.37 -0.94
N LEU A 212 2.69 -16.10 -1.32
CA LEU A 212 2.05 -16.72 -2.47
C LEU A 212 2.57 -16.11 -3.78
N ILE A 213 2.74 -14.79 -3.79
CA ILE A 213 3.29 -14.03 -4.90
C ILE A 213 3.90 -12.72 -4.39
N SER A 214 4.92 -12.23 -5.08
CA SER A 214 5.48 -10.89 -4.85
C SER A 214 6.01 -10.33 -6.17
N ASP A 215 5.36 -9.29 -6.71
CA ASP A 215 5.81 -8.60 -7.94
C ASP A 215 5.17 -7.20 -8.06
N ALA A 216 5.57 -6.47 -9.09
CA ALA A 216 4.96 -5.20 -9.45
C ALA A 216 3.47 -5.39 -9.81
N VAL A 217 2.61 -4.47 -9.37
CA VAL A 217 1.16 -4.53 -9.62
C VAL A 217 0.86 -4.65 -11.11
N ASP A 218 1.55 -3.87 -11.95
CA ASP A 218 1.33 -3.89 -13.41
C ASP A 218 1.71 -5.22 -14.07
N LYS A 219 2.65 -5.99 -13.50
CA LYS A 219 2.97 -7.33 -13.97
C LYS A 219 1.95 -8.37 -13.52
N LEU A 220 1.32 -8.15 -12.37
CA LEU A 220 0.34 -9.07 -11.80
C LEU A 220 -1.04 -8.90 -12.42
N ARG A 221 -1.34 -7.71 -12.97
CA ARG A 221 -2.58 -7.46 -13.70
C ARG A 221 -2.70 -8.41 -14.88
N ARG A 222 -3.90 -8.95 -15.07
CA ARG A 222 -4.23 -9.60 -16.33
C ARG A 222 -4.15 -8.55 -17.44
N GLN A 223 -3.72 -8.94 -18.64
CA GLN A 223 -3.74 -8.03 -19.79
C GLN A 223 -5.15 -7.47 -19.94
N ASP A 224 -5.24 -6.12 -19.96
CA ASP A 224 -6.49 -5.37 -20.01
C ASP A 224 -7.18 -5.63 -21.35
N LYS A 225 -7.91 -6.77 -21.42
CA LYS A 225 -8.73 -7.11 -22.59
C LYS A 225 -10.14 -6.54 -22.49
N GLN A 226 -10.53 -6.06 -21.31
CA GLN A 226 -11.85 -5.51 -21.09
C GLN A 226 -11.86 -4.00 -21.32
N VAL A 227 -12.84 -3.55 -22.11
CA VAL A 227 -13.09 -2.14 -22.41
C VAL A 227 -14.52 -1.81 -22.00
N HIS A 228 -14.65 -0.77 -21.21
CA HIS A 228 -15.93 -0.25 -20.78
C HIS A 228 -16.37 0.90 -21.70
N PHE A 229 -17.63 0.85 -22.10
CA PHE A 229 -18.31 1.84 -22.93
C PHE A 229 -19.46 2.45 -22.15
N GLU A 230 -19.54 3.76 -22.13
CA GLU A 230 -20.69 4.53 -21.62
C GLU A 230 -21.24 5.40 -22.75
N GLY A 231 -22.58 5.47 -22.85
CA GLY A 231 -23.22 6.24 -23.93
C GLY A 231 -24.69 5.95 -24.09
N LYS A 232 -25.20 6.13 -25.30
CA LYS A 232 -26.56 5.72 -25.68
C LYS A 232 -26.47 4.72 -26.83
N PHE A 233 -26.83 3.48 -26.53
CA PHE A 233 -26.66 2.37 -27.45
C PHE A 233 -27.99 1.79 -27.90
N LYS A 234 -28.10 1.44 -29.18
CA LYS A 234 -29.26 0.75 -29.74
C LYS A 234 -29.16 -0.75 -29.42
N PRO A 235 -30.13 -1.34 -28.70
CA PRO A 235 -30.03 -2.72 -28.23
C PRO A 235 -29.76 -3.76 -29.31
N ASN A 236 -30.27 -3.56 -30.54
CA ASN A 236 -30.03 -4.48 -31.64
C ASN A 236 -28.55 -4.51 -32.10
N HIS A 237 -27.84 -3.38 -32.04
CA HIS A 237 -26.42 -3.30 -32.39
C HIS A 237 -25.55 -3.99 -31.35
N ILE A 238 -25.92 -3.89 -30.07
CA ILE A 238 -25.19 -4.55 -28.99
C ILE A 238 -25.43 -6.05 -28.99
N LYS A 239 -26.65 -6.52 -29.37
CA LYS A 239 -26.93 -7.94 -29.52
C LYS A 239 -26.07 -8.62 -30.60
N GLU A 240 -25.70 -7.92 -31.65
CA GLU A 240 -24.74 -8.43 -32.66
C GLU A 240 -23.35 -8.62 -32.06
N LEU A 241 -22.92 -7.71 -31.15
CA LEU A 241 -21.66 -7.83 -30.43
C LEU A 241 -21.68 -8.95 -29.39
N LEU A 242 -22.82 -9.19 -28.72
CA LEU A 242 -23.02 -10.34 -27.81
C LEU A 242 -22.79 -11.69 -28.50
N ALA A 243 -23.13 -11.79 -29.76
CA ALA A 243 -22.90 -13.02 -30.54
C ALA A 243 -21.41 -13.24 -30.87
N GLN A 244 -20.55 -12.24 -30.72
CA GLN A 244 -19.13 -12.26 -31.03
C GLN A 244 -18.21 -12.31 -29.81
N GLY A 245 -18.70 -12.06 -28.59
CA GLY A 245 -17.86 -12.02 -27.39
C GLY A 245 -18.64 -11.90 -26.08
N GLN A 246 -17.93 -11.98 -24.96
CA GLN A 246 -18.49 -11.76 -23.61
C GLN A 246 -18.75 -10.27 -23.41
N VAL A 247 -20.00 -9.86 -23.35
CA VAL A 247 -20.44 -8.51 -23.02
C VAL A 247 -21.23 -8.56 -21.71
N SER A 248 -20.98 -7.63 -20.80
CA SER A 248 -21.70 -7.47 -19.53
C SER A 248 -22.15 -6.01 -19.35
N GLY A 249 -23.23 -5.78 -18.62
CA GLY A 249 -23.74 -4.45 -18.29
C GLY A 249 -25.17 -4.16 -18.78
N ASN A 250 -25.64 -2.93 -18.54
CA ASN A 250 -26.91 -2.43 -19.08
C ASN A 250 -26.69 -1.97 -20.53
N LEU A 251 -27.08 -2.81 -21.48
CA LEU A 251 -26.78 -2.64 -22.91
C LEU A 251 -27.38 -1.38 -23.58
N GLN A 252 -28.07 -0.52 -22.86
CA GLN A 252 -28.61 0.74 -23.37
C GLN A 252 -27.72 1.92 -23.03
N ASP A 253 -27.15 1.92 -21.84
CA ASP A 253 -26.39 3.06 -21.30
C ASP A 253 -24.90 2.74 -21.11
N GLU A 254 -24.57 1.50 -20.77
CA GLU A 254 -23.21 1.06 -20.52
C GLU A 254 -23.01 -0.43 -20.80
N PHE A 255 -21.81 -0.80 -21.22
CA PHE A 255 -21.43 -2.21 -21.34
C PHE A 255 -19.89 -2.37 -21.31
N THR A 256 -19.45 -3.57 -20.94
CA THR A 256 -18.04 -3.97 -20.97
C THR A 256 -17.88 -5.13 -21.96
N ILE A 257 -16.87 -5.05 -22.80
CA ILE A 257 -16.56 -6.08 -23.80
C ILE A 257 -15.07 -6.43 -23.78
N SER A 258 -14.73 -7.69 -24.03
CA SER A 258 -13.34 -8.10 -24.22
C SER A 258 -12.87 -7.79 -25.64
N VAL A 259 -11.70 -7.16 -25.76
CA VAL A 259 -11.02 -6.88 -27.04
C VAL A 259 -9.61 -7.51 -27.02
N GLU A 260 -9.14 -7.99 -28.13
CA GLU A 260 -7.82 -8.65 -28.21
C GLU A 260 -6.65 -7.66 -28.28
N ASN A 261 -6.88 -6.51 -28.95
CA ASN A 261 -5.88 -5.48 -29.20
C ASN A 261 -6.52 -4.12 -29.49
N ASP A 262 -5.69 -3.08 -29.63
CA ASP A 262 -6.13 -1.70 -29.88
C ASP A 262 -6.73 -1.51 -31.28
N GLU A 263 -6.38 -2.33 -32.26
CA GLU A 263 -6.95 -2.27 -33.61
C GLU A 263 -8.41 -2.76 -33.58
N GLN A 264 -8.70 -3.86 -32.91
CA GLN A 264 -10.06 -4.34 -32.70
C GLN A 264 -10.91 -3.33 -31.91
N LEU A 265 -10.32 -2.67 -30.91
CA LEU A 265 -11.00 -1.58 -30.19
C LEU A 265 -11.38 -0.42 -31.12
N ALA A 266 -10.43 0.02 -31.97
CA ALA A 266 -10.67 1.11 -32.90
C ALA A 266 -11.75 0.76 -33.94
N ASP A 267 -11.77 -0.48 -34.42
CA ASP A 267 -12.79 -0.96 -35.34
C ASP A 267 -14.16 -1.04 -34.71
N LEU A 268 -14.23 -1.49 -33.44
CA LEU A 268 -15.46 -1.53 -32.66
C LEU A 268 -16.04 -0.13 -32.45
N VAL A 269 -15.20 0.82 -32.04
CA VAL A 269 -15.62 2.24 -31.87
C VAL A 269 -16.16 2.81 -33.18
N ARG A 270 -15.44 2.63 -34.30
CA ARG A 270 -15.89 3.08 -35.63
C ARG A 270 -17.24 2.47 -36.00
N SER A 271 -17.40 1.16 -35.84
CA SER A 271 -18.64 0.45 -36.14
C SER A 271 -19.82 0.96 -35.32
N LEU A 272 -19.63 1.18 -34.00
CA LEU A 272 -20.70 1.70 -33.12
C LEU A 272 -21.13 3.11 -33.54
N VAL A 273 -20.18 4.00 -33.83
CA VAL A 273 -20.47 5.38 -34.28
C VAL A 273 -21.17 5.37 -35.64
N GLN A 274 -20.71 4.60 -36.62
CA GLN A 274 -21.33 4.49 -37.93
C GLN A 274 -22.78 3.95 -37.87
N LYS A 275 -23.08 3.07 -36.92
CA LYS A 275 -24.44 2.58 -36.68
C LYS A 275 -25.33 3.57 -35.93
N GLY A 276 -24.82 4.77 -35.60
CA GLY A 276 -25.54 5.87 -34.97
C GLY A 276 -25.79 5.63 -33.47
N ASN A 277 -24.80 5.08 -32.78
CA ASN A 277 -24.75 5.07 -31.32
C ASN A 277 -23.94 6.29 -30.84
N ASP A 278 -24.32 6.83 -29.69
CA ASP A 278 -23.62 7.93 -29.04
C ASP A 278 -22.69 7.38 -27.97
N ILE A 279 -21.38 7.49 -28.17
CA ILE A 279 -20.37 7.07 -27.21
C ILE A 279 -19.93 8.29 -26.42
N HIS A 280 -20.09 8.25 -25.10
CA HIS A 280 -19.64 9.33 -24.20
C HIS A 280 -18.26 9.05 -23.63
N TYR A 281 -18.02 7.82 -23.19
CA TYR A 281 -16.73 7.39 -22.63
C TYR A 281 -16.34 5.99 -23.10
N VAL A 282 -15.04 5.81 -23.31
CA VAL A 282 -14.42 4.50 -23.59
C VAL A 282 -13.13 4.42 -22.80
N TYR A 283 -13.01 3.42 -21.94
CA TYR A 283 -11.78 3.21 -21.18
C TYR A 283 -11.50 1.72 -20.95
N LYS A 284 -10.21 1.38 -20.88
CA LYS A 284 -9.79 0.03 -20.53
C LYS A 284 -10.01 -0.21 -19.04
N VAL A 285 -10.71 -1.29 -18.70
CA VAL A 285 -10.92 -1.71 -17.32
C VAL A 285 -9.63 -2.34 -16.82
N ARG A 286 -8.98 -1.69 -15.86
CA ARG A 286 -7.76 -2.21 -15.24
C ARG A 286 -8.11 -3.02 -14.01
N GLU A 287 -7.58 -4.24 -13.92
CA GLU A 287 -7.71 -5.07 -12.72
C GLU A 287 -7.14 -4.31 -11.50
N THR A 288 -7.95 -4.13 -10.47
CA THR A 288 -7.57 -3.45 -9.24
C THR A 288 -6.69 -4.35 -8.36
N VAL A 289 -5.97 -3.76 -7.40
CA VAL A 289 -5.21 -4.52 -6.39
C VAL A 289 -6.12 -5.47 -5.62
N LYS A 290 -7.37 -5.06 -5.34
CA LYS A 290 -8.39 -5.90 -4.71
C LYS A 290 -8.70 -7.15 -5.55
N GLU A 291 -8.95 -6.99 -6.84
CA GLU A 291 -9.27 -8.10 -7.75
C GLU A 291 -8.06 -9.04 -7.92
N ILE A 292 -6.84 -8.50 -8.05
CA ILE A 292 -5.60 -9.30 -8.06
C ILE A 292 -5.51 -10.15 -6.78
N TYR A 293 -5.74 -9.56 -5.62
CA TYR A 293 -5.69 -10.26 -4.33
C TYR A 293 -6.68 -11.42 -4.29
N PHE A 294 -7.97 -11.17 -4.57
CA PHE A 294 -9.00 -12.22 -4.51
C PHE A 294 -8.76 -13.33 -5.53
N ARG A 295 -8.31 -13.00 -6.74
CA ARG A 295 -7.93 -13.98 -7.74
C ARG A 295 -6.81 -14.91 -7.28
N ILE A 296 -5.80 -14.38 -6.59
CA ILE A 296 -4.63 -15.16 -6.14
C ILE A 296 -4.98 -16.05 -4.95
N ILE A 297 -5.82 -15.58 -4.02
CA ILE A 297 -6.24 -16.40 -2.87
C ILE A 297 -7.38 -17.37 -3.22
N GLY A 298 -7.96 -17.32 -4.42
CA GLY A 298 -8.99 -18.26 -4.90
C GLY A 298 -10.39 -18.02 -4.31
N VAL A 299 -10.72 -16.77 -3.94
CA VAL A 299 -12.05 -16.35 -3.47
C VAL A 299 -12.66 -15.44 -4.52
N ASP A 300 -13.93 -15.68 -4.89
CA ASP A 300 -14.66 -14.80 -5.80
C ASP A 300 -14.83 -13.40 -5.17
N SER A 301 -14.57 -12.34 -5.93
CA SER A 301 -14.59 -10.95 -5.48
C SER A 301 -16.02 -10.38 -5.18
N HIS A 302 -17.03 -11.23 -5.16
CA HIS A 302 -18.45 -10.86 -5.04
C HIS A 302 -19.08 -11.16 -3.66
N GLU A 303 -18.29 -11.52 -2.64
CA GLU A 303 -18.74 -11.60 -1.25
C GLU A 303 -18.33 -10.38 -0.41
#